data_54fc7f8f5de710c8e41a23c3dcd54ac4
#
_entry.id   54fc7f8f5de710c8e41a23c3dcd54ac4
#
_cell.length_a   1.000
_cell.length_b   1.000
_cell.length_c   1.000
_cell.angle_alpha   90.00
_cell.angle_beta   90.00
_cell.angle_gamma   90.00
#
_symmetry.space_group_name_H-M   'P 1'
#
loop_
_entity.id
_entity.type
_entity.pdbx_description
1 polymer ?
#
loop_
_entity_poly.entity_id
_entity_poly.type
_entity_poly.pdbx_seq_one_letter_code
_entity_poly.pdbx_strand_id
1 'polypeptide(L)'
;MKEIKTISEGKNYTAVSLGKMCDLHEFELPLGPDTTMKGKVFAGSALKATGSEISFQYLNPGEGTPFLHSHKQHEELYIIVKGEGEYQVDGNVFPVSEGTVVRVAPDGVRALRNNGTEPMVMICVQYKAGSFGKDDDIM
;
A
#
# COMPACT_ATOMS: atom_id res chain seq x y z
N MET A 1 11.65 -14.99 9.04
CA MET A 1 10.66 -14.04 8.50
C MET A 1 11.02 -12.62 8.90
N LYS A 2 11.01 -11.71 7.94
CA LYS A 2 11.30 -10.31 8.21
C LYS A 2 10.19 -9.66 9.02
N GLU A 3 10.56 -8.84 9.98
CA GLU A 3 9.60 -8.16 10.85
C GLU A 3 9.84 -6.65 10.85
N ILE A 4 8.77 -5.91 11.11
CA ILE A 4 8.83 -4.46 11.29
C ILE A 4 9.48 -4.18 12.65
N LYS A 5 10.45 -3.27 12.68
CA LYS A 5 11.13 -2.89 13.92
C LYS A 5 10.62 -1.57 14.45
N THR A 6 10.28 -1.52 15.74
CA THR A 6 10.00 -0.27 16.42
C THR A 6 11.31 0.43 16.72
N ILE A 7 11.45 1.66 16.22
CA ILE A 7 12.65 2.48 16.45
C ILE A 7 12.52 3.27 17.75
N SER A 8 11.34 3.85 17.98
CA SER A 8 11.07 4.69 19.14
C SER A 8 9.57 4.79 19.35
N GLU A 9 9.16 4.93 20.60
CA GLU A 9 7.75 4.97 20.92
C GLU A 9 7.54 5.81 22.18
N GLY A 10 6.49 6.62 22.18
CA GLY A 10 6.08 7.41 23.31
C GLY A 10 4.57 7.53 23.38
N LYS A 11 4.09 8.41 24.26
CA LYS A 11 2.66 8.57 24.47
C LYS A 11 1.91 9.00 23.20
N ASN A 12 2.53 9.84 22.39
CA ASN A 12 1.88 10.47 21.25
C ASN A 12 2.46 10.08 19.89
N TYR A 13 3.34 9.08 19.85
CA TYR A 13 3.95 8.67 18.59
C TYR A 13 4.45 7.24 18.63
N THR A 14 4.58 6.66 17.45
CA THR A 14 5.26 5.38 17.21
C THR A 14 6.07 5.51 15.93
N ALA A 15 7.34 5.17 15.98
CA ALA A 15 8.21 5.18 14.82
C ALA A 15 8.71 3.75 14.55
N VAL A 16 8.53 3.29 13.32
CA VAL A 16 8.94 1.94 12.91
C VAL A 16 9.80 2.00 11.67
N SER A 17 10.57 0.95 11.44
CA SER A 17 11.35 0.78 10.23
C SER A 17 10.98 -0.54 9.55
N LEU A 18 10.77 -0.47 8.24
CA LEU A 18 10.59 -1.65 7.41
C LEU A 18 11.91 -2.08 6.75
N GLY A 19 12.97 -1.36 7.01
CA GLY A 19 14.26 -1.57 6.35
C GLY A 19 14.31 -0.91 4.98
N LYS A 20 15.20 -1.37 4.13
CA LYS A 20 15.35 -0.79 2.79
C LYS A 20 14.18 -1.19 1.89
N MET A 21 13.76 -0.26 1.04
CA MET A 21 12.66 -0.52 0.10
C MET A 21 12.99 -1.66 -0.87
N CYS A 22 14.25 -1.79 -1.26
CA CYS A 22 14.66 -2.89 -2.14
C CYS A 22 14.59 -4.27 -1.46
N ASP A 23 14.47 -4.31 -0.14
CA ASP A 23 14.38 -5.55 0.63
C ASP A 23 12.95 -5.87 1.06
N LEU A 24 11.96 -5.11 0.61
CA LEU A 24 10.55 -5.37 0.93
C LEU A 24 10.09 -6.76 0.47
N HIS A 25 10.75 -7.33 -0.54
CA HIS A 25 10.42 -8.68 -1.02
C HIS A 25 10.63 -9.75 0.05
N GLU A 26 11.36 -9.44 1.11
CA GLU A 26 11.60 -10.36 2.21
C GLU A 26 10.41 -10.49 3.18
N PHE A 27 9.47 -9.56 3.13
CA PHE A 27 8.25 -9.67 3.93
C PHE A 27 7.30 -10.72 3.34
N GLU A 28 6.57 -11.38 4.23
CA GLU A 28 5.56 -12.36 3.84
C GLU A 28 4.24 -12.04 4.55
N LEU A 29 3.16 -12.08 3.80
CA LEU A 29 1.80 -11.85 4.32
C LEU A 29 1.01 -13.16 4.20
N PRO A 30 0.67 -13.80 5.32
CA PRO A 30 -0.19 -15.00 5.27
C PRO A 30 -1.60 -14.61 4.81
N LEU A 31 -2.12 -15.34 3.82
CA LEU A 31 -3.48 -15.14 3.29
C LEU A 31 -4.40 -16.31 3.65
N GLY A 32 -3.94 -17.21 4.50
CA GLY A 32 -4.65 -18.40 4.91
C GLY A 32 -3.66 -19.45 5.35
N PRO A 33 -4.13 -20.66 5.73
CA PRO A 33 -3.24 -21.69 6.27
C PRO A 33 -2.17 -22.16 5.28
N ASP A 34 -2.46 -22.12 3.97
CA ASP A 34 -1.56 -22.65 2.95
C ASP A 34 -1.12 -21.62 1.93
N THR A 35 -1.47 -20.35 2.10
CA THR A 35 -1.18 -19.31 1.12
C THR A 35 -0.45 -18.14 1.75
N THR A 36 0.67 -17.74 1.13
CA THR A 36 1.46 -16.60 1.58
C THR A 36 1.75 -15.69 0.39
N MET A 37 1.55 -14.39 0.57
CA MET A 37 1.95 -13.40 -0.41
C MET A 37 3.29 -12.82 0.00
N LYS A 38 4.28 -12.89 -0.90
CA LYS A 38 5.60 -12.29 -0.65
C LYS A 38 5.62 -10.84 -1.09
N GLY A 39 6.40 -10.05 -0.37
CA GLY A 39 6.63 -8.66 -0.74
C GLY A 39 5.53 -7.70 -0.35
N LYS A 40 4.64 -8.09 0.54
CA LYS A 40 3.60 -7.20 1.05
C LYS A 40 3.59 -7.19 2.57
N VAL A 41 3.46 -6.00 3.14
CA VAL A 41 3.40 -5.82 4.60
C VAL A 41 2.47 -4.67 4.94
N PHE A 42 1.63 -4.88 5.97
CA PHE A 42 0.80 -3.83 6.55
C PHE A 42 1.51 -3.27 7.78
N ALA A 43 1.58 -1.95 7.88
CA ALA A 43 2.30 -1.27 8.95
C ALA A 43 1.39 -0.60 9.98
N GLY A 44 0.08 -0.54 9.74
CA GLY A 44 -0.85 0.17 10.61
C GLY A 44 -0.84 -0.34 12.04
N SER A 45 -0.84 -1.65 12.22
CA SER A 45 -0.85 -2.28 13.54
C SER A 45 0.44 -1.97 14.31
N ALA A 46 1.59 -2.11 13.67
CA ALA A 46 2.89 -1.80 14.29
C ALA A 46 3.00 -0.33 14.68
N LEU A 47 2.40 0.55 13.89
CA LEU A 47 2.34 1.99 14.16
C LEU A 47 1.30 2.35 15.21
N LYS A 48 0.38 1.45 15.54
CA LYS A 48 -0.78 1.74 16.38
C LYS A 48 -1.65 2.87 15.78
N ALA A 49 -1.69 2.90 14.45
CA ALA A 49 -2.48 3.90 13.72
C ALA A 49 -3.97 3.61 13.87
N THR A 50 -4.77 4.64 14.02
CA THR A 50 -6.21 4.53 14.25
C THR A 50 -7.05 5.15 13.12
N GLY A 51 -6.45 6.00 12.29
CA GLY A 51 -7.18 6.72 11.25
C GLY A 51 -6.94 6.20 9.84
N SER A 52 -5.98 5.31 9.66
CA SER A 52 -5.64 4.76 8.35
C SER A 52 -4.94 3.43 8.48
N GLU A 53 -4.96 2.65 7.41
CA GLU A 53 -4.08 1.49 7.25
C GLU A 53 -3.09 1.82 6.13
N ILE A 54 -1.83 1.45 6.32
CA ILE A 54 -0.79 1.66 5.33
C ILE A 54 -0.11 0.34 5.02
N SER A 55 0.06 0.05 3.72
CA SER A 55 0.77 -1.14 3.28
C SER A 55 1.86 -0.78 2.29
N PHE A 56 2.89 -1.60 2.28
CA PHE A 56 4.01 -1.50 1.35
C PHE A 56 4.03 -2.77 0.53
N GLN A 57 4.27 -2.64 -0.76
CA GLN A 57 4.29 -3.79 -1.65
C GLN A 57 5.43 -3.70 -2.66
N TYR A 58 6.10 -4.84 -2.83
CA TYR A 58 7.16 -5.03 -3.80
C TYR A 58 6.62 -6.00 -4.85
N LEU A 59 6.62 -5.58 -6.11
CA LEU A 59 6.13 -6.38 -7.22
C LEU A 59 7.24 -6.65 -8.21
N ASN A 60 7.53 -7.92 -8.46
CA ASN A 60 8.43 -8.30 -9.53
C ASN A 60 7.75 -8.12 -10.90
N PRO A 61 8.54 -8.01 -11.98
CA PRO A 61 7.94 -7.98 -13.31
C PRO A 61 6.97 -9.14 -13.53
N GLY A 62 5.80 -8.84 -14.05
CA GLY A 62 4.74 -9.82 -14.29
C GLY A 62 3.79 -10.02 -13.11
N GLU A 63 4.13 -9.55 -11.93
CA GLU A 63 3.27 -9.67 -10.76
C GLU A 63 2.24 -8.54 -10.70
N GLY A 64 1.14 -8.79 -10.01
CA GLY A 64 0.08 -7.80 -9.82
C GLY A 64 -0.90 -8.24 -8.74
N THR A 65 -1.94 -7.43 -8.54
CA THR A 65 -3.01 -7.83 -7.64
C THR A 65 -3.72 -9.07 -8.22
N PRO A 66 -4.00 -10.06 -7.38
CA PRO A 66 -4.54 -11.34 -7.88
C PRO A 66 -5.97 -11.24 -8.41
N PHE A 67 -6.70 -10.18 -8.07
CA PHE A 67 -8.09 -10.01 -8.50
C PHE A 67 -8.49 -8.54 -8.45
N LEU A 68 -9.52 -8.20 -9.21
CA LEU A 68 -10.17 -6.90 -9.14
C LEU A 68 -10.98 -6.82 -7.84
N HIS A 69 -10.89 -5.71 -7.14
CA HIS A 69 -11.62 -5.53 -5.88
C HIS A 69 -12.06 -4.09 -5.66
N SER A 70 -13.00 -3.91 -4.73
CA SER A 70 -13.48 -2.61 -4.28
C SER A 70 -13.67 -2.67 -2.76
N HIS A 71 -13.98 -1.53 -2.17
CA HIS A 71 -14.20 -1.44 -0.72
C HIS A 71 -15.58 -0.85 -0.42
N LYS A 72 -16.07 -1.08 0.78
CA LYS A 72 -17.37 -0.52 1.21
C LYS A 72 -17.25 0.93 1.63
N GLN A 73 -16.22 1.29 2.38
CA GLN A 73 -16.07 2.61 2.98
C GLN A 73 -14.72 3.25 2.74
N HIS A 74 -13.70 2.46 2.43
CA HIS A 74 -12.34 2.99 2.31
C HIS A 74 -12.06 3.57 0.94
N GLU A 75 -11.57 4.79 0.95
CA GLU A 75 -10.87 5.41 -0.16
C GLU A 75 -9.42 5.00 -0.04
N GLU A 76 -8.73 4.84 -1.15
CA GLU A 76 -7.31 4.45 -1.14
C GLU A 76 -6.47 5.42 -1.95
N LEU A 77 -5.23 5.64 -1.48
CA LEU A 77 -4.19 6.31 -2.26
C LEU A 77 -3.12 5.28 -2.54
N TYR A 78 -2.76 5.15 -3.82
CA TYR A 78 -1.66 4.31 -4.26
C TYR A 78 -0.52 5.23 -4.71
N ILE A 79 0.65 5.04 -4.12
CA ILE A 79 1.82 5.88 -4.37
C ILE A 79 2.90 4.99 -4.96
N ILE A 80 3.32 5.28 -6.18
CA ILE A 80 4.39 4.53 -6.83
C ILE A 80 5.72 5.15 -6.44
N VAL A 81 6.48 4.42 -5.63
CA VAL A 81 7.75 4.90 -5.08
C VAL A 81 8.90 4.60 -6.04
N LYS A 82 8.81 3.48 -6.77
CA LYS A 82 9.86 3.05 -7.69
C LYS A 82 9.26 2.15 -8.76
N GLY A 83 9.82 2.22 -9.95
CA GLY A 83 9.41 1.36 -11.07
C GLY A 83 8.25 1.93 -11.85
N GLU A 84 7.73 1.11 -12.74
CA GLU A 84 6.60 1.48 -13.58
C GLU A 84 5.70 0.28 -13.81
N GLY A 85 4.44 0.56 -14.10
CA GLY A 85 3.47 -0.50 -14.29
C GLY A 85 2.18 0.03 -14.90
N GLU A 86 1.10 -0.69 -14.66
CA GLU A 86 -0.19 -0.40 -15.24
C GLU A 86 -1.26 -0.52 -14.17
N TYR A 87 -2.16 0.45 -14.13
CA TYR A 87 -3.25 0.49 -13.17
C TYR A 87 -4.58 0.46 -13.90
N GLN A 88 -5.54 -0.23 -13.33
CA GLN A 88 -6.88 -0.31 -13.91
C GLN A 88 -7.92 0.08 -12.86
N VAL A 89 -8.83 0.97 -13.25
CA VAL A 89 -9.98 1.33 -12.43
C VAL A 89 -11.21 1.36 -13.32
N ASP A 90 -12.23 0.59 -12.97
CA ASP A 90 -13.52 0.53 -13.69
C ASP A 90 -13.34 0.30 -15.20
N GLY A 91 -12.39 -0.55 -15.55
CA GLY A 91 -12.11 -0.88 -16.95
C GLY A 91 -11.18 0.10 -17.66
N ASN A 92 -10.84 1.23 -17.03
CA ASN A 92 -9.91 2.19 -17.61
C ASN A 92 -8.48 1.82 -17.21
N VAL A 93 -7.63 1.61 -18.19
CA VAL A 93 -6.24 1.19 -17.99
C VAL A 93 -5.31 2.36 -18.31
N PHE A 94 -4.37 2.64 -17.42
CA PHE A 94 -3.40 3.72 -17.63
C PHE A 94 -2.03 3.36 -17.04
N PRO A 95 -0.95 3.94 -17.61
CA PRO A 95 0.38 3.68 -17.09
C PRO A 95 0.64 4.43 -15.79
N VAL A 96 1.44 3.83 -14.92
CA VAL A 96 1.92 4.47 -13.70
C VAL A 96 3.44 4.28 -13.61
N SER A 97 4.10 5.25 -12.97
CA SER A 97 5.55 5.23 -12.80
C SER A 97 5.92 5.92 -11.49
N GLU A 98 7.21 5.98 -11.20
CA GLU A 98 7.69 6.66 -10.00
C GLU A 98 7.08 8.06 -9.90
N GLY A 99 6.52 8.38 -8.73
CA GLY A 99 5.86 9.66 -8.48
C GLY A 99 4.38 9.70 -8.84
N THR A 100 3.84 8.68 -9.47
CA THR A 100 2.40 8.61 -9.73
C THR A 100 1.64 8.36 -8.44
N VAL A 101 0.57 9.11 -8.22
CA VAL A 101 -0.35 8.88 -7.10
C VAL A 101 -1.75 8.70 -7.68
N VAL A 102 -2.41 7.61 -7.29
CA VAL A 102 -3.77 7.29 -7.76
C VAL A 102 -4.70 7.29 -6.56
N ARG A 103 -5.76 8.11 -6.62
CA ARG A 103 -6.85 8.02 -5.65
C ARG A 103 -7.96 7.15 -6.22
N VAL A 104 -8.43 6.20 -5.45
CA VAL A 104 -9.55 5.36 -5.84
C VAL A 104 -10.65 5.45 -4.79
N ALA A 105 -11.85 5.85 -5.23
CA ALA A 105 -13.02 5.88 -4.36
C ALA A 105 -13.44 4.46 -3.96
N PRO A 106 -14.21 4.28 -2.88
CA PRO A 106 -14.58 2.93 -2.41
C PRO A 106 -15.17 2.03 -3.48
N ASP A 107 -16.06 2.56 -4.30
CA ASP A 107 -16.76 1.77 -5.34
C ASP A 107 -15.91 1.46 -6.57
N GLY A 108 -14.75 2.11 -6.72
CA GLY A 108 -13.87 1.86 -7.85
C GLY A 108 -13.33 0.43 -7.84
N VAL A 109 -13.55 -0.29 -8.93
CA VAL A 109 -13.04 -1.66 -9.08
C VAL A 109 -11.63 -1.57 -9.65
N ARG A 110 -10.64 -2.01 -8.88
CA ARG A 110 -9.23 -1.71 -9.16
C ARG A 110 -8.31 -2.92 -9.16
N ALA A 111 -7.23 -2.78 -9.90
CA ALA A 111 -6.10 -3.73 -9.92
C ALA A 111 -4.84 -3.02 -10.40
N LEU A 112 -3.69 -3.50 -9.94
CA LEU A 112 -2.36 -3.01 -10.29
C LEU A 112 -1.52 -4.14 -10.85
N ARG A 113 -0.69 -3.84 -11.83
CA ARG A 113 0.19 -4.83 -12.45
C ARG A 113 1.55 -4.21 -12.76
N ASN A 114 2.60 -4.97 -12.49
CA ASN A 114 3.93 -4.61 -12.95
C ASN A 114 4.13 -5.24 -14.32
N ASN A 115 3.91 -4.46 -15.37
CA ASN A 115 4.16 -4.89 -16.75
C ASN A 115 5.49 -4.37 -17.28
N GLY A 116 6.34 -3.84 -16.39
CA GLY A 116 7.68 -3.37 -16.73
C GLY A 116 8.73 -4.47 -16.64
N THR A 117 10.00 -4.07 -16.67
CA THR A 117 11.15 -4.97 -16.63
C THR A 117 11.89 -4.94 -15.31
N GLU A 118 11.55 -4.00 -14.43
CA GLU A 118 12.19 -3.81 -13.13
C GLU A 118 11.17 -3.98 -12.00
N PRO A 119 11.62 -4.29 -10.77
CA PRO A 119 10.72 -4.33 -9.62
C PRO A 119 10.03 -2.99 -9.37
N MET A 120 8.81 -3.06 -8.88
CA MET A 120 8.00 -1.91 -8.53
C MET A 120 7.79 -1.88 -7.02
N VAL A 121 7.90 -0.71 -6.41
CA VAL A 121 7.57 -0.49 -4.99
C VAL A 121 6.41 0.48 -4.90
N MET A 122 5.41 0.10 -4.12
CA MET A 122 4.16 0.84 -4.01
C MET A 122 3.74 0.94 -2.56
N ILE A 123 3.19 2.09 -2.19
CA ILE A 123 2.57 2.33 -0.88
C ILE A 123 1.08 2.52 -1.11
N CYS A 124 0.27 1.85 -0.30
CA CYS A 124 -1.18 2.03 -0.31
C CYS A 124 -1.63 2.52 1.05
N VAL A 125 -2.37 3.63 1.06
CA VAL A 125 -2.98 4.17 2.28
C VAL A 125 -4.48 4.09 2.11
N GLN A 126 -5.15 3.41 3.06
CA GLN A 126 -6.60 3.32 3.05
C GLN A 126 -7.18 3.97 4.29
N TYR A 127 -8.29 4.66 4.12
CA TYR A 127 -8.96 5.43 5.16
C TYR A 127 -10.44 5.57 4.80
N LYS A 128 -11.24 5.97 5.77
CA LYS A 128 -12.67 6.16 5.51
C LYS A 128 -12.87 7.38 4.60
N ALA A 129 -13.57 7.19 3.50
CA ALA A 129 -13.86 8.27 2.55
C ALA A 129 -14.61 9.40 3.26
N GLY A 130 -14.25 10.66 2.93
CA GLY A 130 -14.89 11.83 3.49
C GLY A 130 -14.47 12.18 4.91
N SER A 131 -13.48 11.50 5.47
CA SER A 131 -13.10 11.70 6.88
C SER A 131 -12.11 12.84 7.12
N PHE A 132 -11.50 13.38 6.07
CA PHE A 132 -10.55 14.48 6.23
C PHE A 132 -11.27 15.81 6.53
N GLY A 133 -10.88 16.47 7.62
CA GLY A 133 -11.41 17.77 8.02
C GLY A 133 -10.33 18.84 7.98
N LYS A 134 -10.60 19.92 7.24
CA LYS A 134 -9.63 21.03 7.11
C LYS A 134 -9.63 21.98 8.31
N ASP A 135 -10.61 21.88 9.17
CA ASP A 135 -10.75 22.72 10.36
C ASP A 135 -10.10 22.11 11.61
N ASP A 136 -9.36 21.02 11.43
CA ASP A 136 -8.67 20.32 12.51
C ASP A 136 -7.30 20.92 12.82
N ASP A 137 -6.79 21.81 11.97
CA ASP A 137 -5.43 22.34 12.09
C ASP A 137 -5.30 23.33 13.22
N ILE A 138 -4.26 23.16 14.04
CA ILE A 138 -3.87 24.07 15.10
C ILE A 138 -2.44 24.52 14.83
N MET A 139 -2.29 25.80 14.49
CA MET A 139 -0.98 26.37 14.12
C MET A 139 -0.62 27.50 15.05
#